data_a92df2e2481f1f41882839f745032edb
#
_entry.id   a92df2e2481f1f41882839f745032edb
#
_cell.length_a   1.000
_cell.length_b   1.000
_cell.length_c   1.000
_cell.angle_alpha   90.00
_cell.angle_beta   90.00
_cell.angle_gamma   90.00
#
_symmetry.space_group_name_H-M   'P 1'
#
loop_
_entity.id
_entity.type
_entity.pdbx_description
1 polymer ?
#
loop_
_entity_poly.entity_id
_entity_poly.type
_entity_poly.pdbx_seq_one_letter_code
_entity_poly.pdbx_strand_id
1 'polypeptide(L)'
;MSEVQVLKPQKTWSHLVARRRKPSEYEIVSANLHYNDRDPDSPYELAPGMFMNEWYKKNTFGTALQHADWNAFRDPDEVVYRTYNMMQDGQETYVFGLFDQFNQREHDKALDPRWAGTLARLYTPARYLFHTLQMASAYVGQVSPASTITNCHYFQMADSLRWLSHTAYRTRELSKI
;
A
#
# COMPACT_ATOMS: atom_id res chain seq x y z
N MET A 1 41.35 11.97 29.28
CA MET A 1 40.72 12.32 27.96
C MET A 1 40.28 11.01 27.37
N SER A 2 38.97 10.74 27.35
CA SER A 2 38.43 9.53 26.72
C SER A 2 38.53 9.69 25.20
N GLU A 3 39.20 8.75 24.55
CA GLU A 3 39.23 8.66 23.09
C GLU A 3 37.79 8.63 22.57
N VAL A 4 37.42 9.59 21.73
CA VAL A 4 36.15 9.58 21.01
C VAL A 4 36.23 8.45 20.00
N GLN A 5 35.53 7.36 20.28
CA GLN A 5 35.45 6.22 19.39
C GLN A 5 34.67 6.65 18.10
N VAL A 6 35.42 6.86 17.03
CA VAL A 6 34.82 7.19 15.72
C VAL A 6 34.04 5.96 15.23
N LEU A 7 32.72 6.02 15.35
CA LEU A 7 31.83 4.97 14.85
C LEU A 7 31.98 4.88 13.33
N LYS A 8 32.26 3.68 12.83
CA LYS A 8 32.23 3.43 11.37
C LYS A 8 30.82 3.67 10.85
N PRO A 9 30.63 4.35 9.70
CA PRO A 9 29.32 4.53 9.13
C PRO A 9 28.65 3.18 8.87
N GLN A 10 27.42 3.02 9.34
CA GLN A 10 26.64 1.82 9.11
C GLN A 10 26.35 1.65 7.62
N LYS A 11 26.40 0.43 7.13
CA LYS A 11 25.91 0.12 5.77
C LYS A 11 24.40 0.25 5.75
N THR A 12 23.84 0.80 4.69
CA THR A 12 22.38 1.00 4.50
C THR A 12 21.58 -0.29 4.48
N TRP A 13 22.22 -1.45 4.42
CA TRP A 13 21.61 -2.78 4.42
C TRP A 13 22.16 -3.71 5.51
N SER A 14 22.66 -3.16 6.59
CA SER A 14 23.23 -3.95 7.71
C SER A 14 22.20 -4.85 8.42
N HIS A 15 20.90 -4.55 8.27
CA HIS A 15 19.77 -5.34 8.77
C HIS A 15 19.49 -6.61 7.96
N LEU A 16 20.09 -6.75 6.78
CA LEU A 16 19.90 -7.91 5.92
C LEU A 16 21.02 -8.94 6.11
N VAL A 17 20.70 -10.21 5.95
CA VAL A 17 21.69 -11.28 5.95
C VAL A 17 22.66 -11.08 4.79
N ALA A 18 23.96 -11.21 5.09
CA ALA A 18 25.00 -11.05 4.09
C ALA A 18 24.88 -12.13 2.98
N ARG A 19 24.86 -11.69 1.74
CA ARG A 19 24.82 -12.54 0.55
C ARG A 19 25.98 -12.20 -0.38
N ARG A 20 26.25 -13.07 -1.37
CA ARG A 20 27.31 -12.84 -2.37
C ARG A 20 27.03 -11.62 -3.26
N ARG A 21 25.76 -11.30 -3.51
CA ARG A 21 25.33 -10.13 -4.30
C ARG A 21 24.91 -8.96 -3.40
N LYS A 22 25.03 -7.75 -3.91
CA LYS A 22 24.43 -6.56 -3.30
C LYS A 22 22.90 -6.72 -3.31
N PRO A 23 22.20 -6.42 -2.20
CA PRO A 23 20.76 -6.44 -2.16
C PRO A 23 20.14 -5.40 -3.12
N SER A 24 18.96 -5.70 -3.65
CA SER A 24 18.18 -4.75 -4.44
C SER A 24 17.63 -3.63 -3.58
N GLU A 25 17.19 -2.52 -4.19
CA GLU A 25 16.52 -1.44 -3.48
C GLU A 25 15.27 -1.96 -2.74
N TYR A 26 14.50 -2.84 -3.37
CA TYR A 26 13.36 -3.48 -2.75
C TYR A 26 13.74 -4.27 -1.48
N GLU A 27 14.79 -5.09 -1.54
CA GLU A 27 15.27 -5.84 -0.36
C GLU A 27 15.74 -4.91 0.77
N ILE A 28 16.38 -3.78 0.44
CA ILE A 28 16.87 -2.83 1.44
C ILE A 28 15.73 -2.12 2.17
N VAL A 29 14.68 -1.71 1.46
CA VAL A 29 13.63 -0.84 2.01
C VAL A 29 12.39 -1.59 2.49
N SER A 30 12.27 -2.88 2.22
CA SER A 30 11.07 -3.63 2.58
C SER A 30 11.30 -4.89 3.41
N ALA A 31 12.50 -5.47 3.41
CA ALA A 31 12.73 -6.72 4.11
C ALA A 31 13.28 -6.54 5.54
N ASN A 32 12.73 -7.30 6.50
CA ASN A 32 13.22 -7.41 7.88
C ASN A 32 13.43 -6.07 8.61
N LEU A 33 12.55 -5.08 8.40
CA LEU A 33 12.78 -3.74 8.93
C LEU A 33 12.43 -3.61 10.42
N HIS A 34 11.22 -3.98 10.83
CA HIS A 34 10.75 -3.73 12.19
C HIS A 34 9.90 -4.86 12.76
N TYR A 35 9.78 -5.96 12.04
CA TYR A 35 8.94 -7.07 12.46
C TYR A 35 9.74 -8.17 13.12
N ASN A 36 9.24 -8.63 14.24
CA ASN A 36 9.60 -9.89 14.80
C ASN A 36 8.40 -10.83 14.75
N ASP A 37 8.33 -11.60 13.70
CA ASP A 37 7.28 -12.59 13.45
C ASP A 37 7.65 -14.00 13.94
N ARG A 38 8.85 -14.16 14.53
CA ARG A 38 9.40 -15.46 14.95
C ARG A 38 9.42 -15.66 16.44
N ASP A 39 9.45 -14.59 17.21
CA ASP A 39 9.53 -14.63 18.66
C ASP A 39 8.38 -13.81 19.28
N PRO A 40 7.30 -14.47 19.75
CA PRO A 40 6.16 -13.78 20.35
C PRO A 40 6.53 -13.08 21.67
N ASP A 41 7.65 -13.44 22.30
CA ASP A 41 8.12 -12.84 23.55
C ASP A 41 9.09 -11.68 23.33
N SER A 42 9.50 -11.44 22.08
CA SER A 42 10.33 -10.30 21.75
C SER A 42 9.69 -8.98 22.12
N PRO A 43 10.42 -8.09 22.80
CA PRO A 43 9.86 -6.80 23.17
C PRO A 43 9.63 -5.94 21.92
N TYR A 44 8.42 -5.37 21.84
CA TYR A 44 8.19 -4.22 20.99
C TYR A 44 8.88 -3.00 21.61
N GLU A 45 9.14 -1.96 20.81
CA GLU A 45 9.77 -0.71 21.28
C GLU A 45 9.00 -0.04 22.43
N LEU A 46 7.71 -0.32 22.54
CA LEU A 46 6.84 0.16 23.61
C LEU A 46 6.73 -0.89 24.73
N ALA A 47 6.29 -0.44 25.93
CA ALA A 47 6.12 -1.29 27.09
C ALA A 47 5.34 -2.57 26.74
N PRO A 48 5.83 -3.77 27.10
CA PRO A 48 5.25 -5.06 26.69
C PRO A 48 3.80 -5.26 27.10
N GLY A 49 3.38 -4.67 28.23
CA GLY A 49 2.01 -4.76 28.74
C GLY A 49 1.02 -3.74 28.17
N MET A 50 1.41 -2.95 27.18
CA MET A 50 0.47 -2.07 26.52
C MET A 50 -0.58 -2.87 25.74
N PHE A 51 -1.83 -2.42 25.81
CA PHE A 51 -2.97 -3.05 25.13
C PHE A 51 -2.70 -3.38 23.65
N MET A 52 -2.07 -2.47 22.91
CA MET A 52 -1.76 -2.71 21.50
C MET A 52 -0.74 -3.81 21.29
N ASN A 53 0.28 -3.91 22.15
CA ASN A 53 1.27 -4.99 22.05
C ASN A 53 0.64 -6.35 22.33
N GLU A 54 -0.21 -6.45 23.34
CA GLU A 54 -0.99 -7.66 23.62
C GLU A 54 -1.92 -8.01 22.48
N TRP A 55 -2.57 -7.00 21.89
CA TRP A 55 -3.42 -7.19 20.72
C TRP A 55 -2.64 -7.73 19.52
N TYR A 56 -1.48 -7.17 19.20
CA TYR A 56 -0.62 -7.67 18.11
C TYR A 56 -0.15 -9.10 18.38
N LYS A 57 0.34 -9.38 19.58
CA LYS A 57 0.74 -10.74 19.96
C LYS A 57 -0.40 -11.75 19.74
N LYS A 58 -1.58 -11.44 20.23
CA LYS A 58 -2.75 -12.30 20.09
C LYS A 58 -3.17 -12.51 18.65
N ASN A 59 -3.19 -11.46 17.85
CA ASN A 59 -3.76 -11.51 16.49
C ASN A 59 -2.73 -11.85 15.41
N THR A 60 -1.44 -11.63 15.67
CA THR A 60 -0.37 -12.04 14.75
C THR A 60 0.07 -13.48 15.01
N PHE A 61 0.42 -13.81 16.25
CA PHE A 61 0.91 -15.16 16.57
C PHE A 61 -0.22 -16.15 16.89
N GLY A 62 -1.33 -15.67 17.42
CA GLY A 62 -2.51 -16.49 17.76
C GLY A 62 -3.52 -16.64 16.63
N THR A 63 -3.28 -16.11 15.44
CA THR A 63 -4.21 -16.24 14.31
C THR A 63 -4.28 -17.66 13.79
N ALA A 64 -5.44 -18.04 13.24
CA ALA A 64 -5.60 -19.31 12.53
C ALA A 64 -4.86 -19.35 11.19
N LEU A 65 -4.56 -18.20 10.59
CA LEU A 65 -3.77 -18.08 9.38
C LEU A 65 -2.29 -18.11 9.75
N GLN A 66 -1.62 -19.19 9.45
CA GLN A 66 -0.21 -19.39 9.77
C GLN A 66 0.60 -19.69 8.52
N HIS A 67 1.82 -19.21 8.48
CA HIS A 67 2.82 -19.58 7.48
C HIS A 67 4.16 -19.84 8.16
N ALA A 68 4.93 -20.78 7.65
CA ALA A 68 6.22 -21.16 8.25
C ALA A 68 7.28 -20.05 8.19
N ASP A 69 7.21 -19.21 7.18
CA ASP A 69 8.11 -18.06 6.99
C ASP A 69 7.38 -16.91 6.28
N TRP A 70 6.85 -15.97 7.05
CA TRP A 70 6.19 -14.78 6.52
C TRP A 70 7.14 -13.86 5.73
N ASN A 71 8.42 -13.86 6.07
CA ASN A 71 9.43 -13.06 5.38
C ASN A 71 9.84 -13.65 4.02
N ALA A 72 9.39 -14.86 3.70
CA ALA A 72 9.54 -15.43 2.36
C ALA A 72 8.63 -14.76 1.31
N PHE A 73 7.61 -14.02 1.75
CA PHE A 73 6.79 -13.26 0.81
C PHE A 73 7.64 -12.22 0.07
N ARG A 74 7.45 -12.17 -1.23
CA ARG A 74 8.09 -11.19 -2.11
C ARG A 74 7.08 -10.69 -3.12
N ASP A 75 6.95 -9.38 -3.23
CA ASP A 75 6.17 -8.77 -4.29
C ASP A 75 6.79 -9.15 -5.64
N PRO A 76 6.01 -9.78 -6.56
CA PRO A 76 6.53 -10.18 -7.87
C PRO A 76 7.13 -9.04 -8.68
N ASP A 77 6.57 -7.84 -8.56
CA ASP A 77 7.00 -6.64 -9.28
C ASP A 77 8.08 -5.85 -8.53
N GLU A 78 8.40 -6.26 -7.29
CA GLU A 78 9.41 -5.62 -6.44
C GLU A 78 9.23 -4.10 -6.33
N VAL A 79 7.98 -3.65 -6.22
CA VAL A 79 7.63 -2.25 -6.20
C VAL A 79 8.15 -1.57 -4.94
N VAL A 80 8.85 -0.46 -5.13
CA VAL A 80 9.28 0.46 -4.08
C VAL A 80 8.60 1.82 -4.28
N TYR A 81 8.61 2.67 -3.26
CA TYR A 81 7.92 3.96 -3.28
C TYR A 81 8.27 4.82 -4.52
N ARG A 82 9.53 4.85 -4.91
CA ARG A 82 9.98 5.60 -6.09
C ARG A 82 9.38 5.06 -7.38
N THR A 83 9.48 3.75 -7.61
CA THR A 83 8.94 3.11 -8.81
C THR A 83 7.42 3.19 -8.84
N TYR A 84 6.75 3.02 -7.70
CA TYR A 84 5.33 3.22 -7.55
C TYR A 84 4.89 4.62 -8.01
N ASN A 85 5.54 5.67 -7.50
CA ASN A 85 5.19 7.04 -7.88
C ASN A 85 5.40 7.30 -9.37
N MET A 86 6.50 6.81 -9.95
CA MET A 86 6.74 6.96 -11.40
C MET A 86 5.67 6.27 -12.25
N MET A 87 5.27 5.05 -11.87
CA MET A 87 4.21 4.32 -12.56
C MET A 87 2.87 5.03 -12.44
N GLN A 88 2.55 5.53 -11.25
CA GLN A 88 1.29 6.23 -10.99
C GLN A 88 1.23 7.59 -11.67
N ASP A 89 2.32 8.34 -11.74
CA ASP A 89 2.40 9.60 -12.49
C ASP A 89 2.08 9.38 -13.97
N GLY A 90 2.64 8.34 -14.57
CA GLY A 90 2.32 7.95 -15.95
C GLY A 90 0.84 7.57 -16.14
N GLN A 91 0.27 6.81 -15.20
CA GLN A 91 -1.15 6.44 -15.26
C GLN A 91 -2.08 7.63 -15.07
N GLU A 92 -1.80 8.51 -14.11
CA GLU A 92 -2.57 9.73 -13.87
C GLU A 92 -2.55 10.64 -15.11
N THR A 93 -1.38 10.85 -15.70
CA THR A 93 -1.23 11.63 -16.93
C THR A 93 -2.09 11.05 -18.06
N TYR A 94 -2.09 9.73 -18.23
CA TYR A 94 -2.90 9.05 -19.24
C TYR A 94 -4.40 9.22 -18.98
N VAL A 95 -4.86 8.98 -17.74
CA VAL A 95 -6.28 9.09 -17.37
C VAL A 95 -6.80 10.53 -17.53
N PHE A 96 -6.04 11.52 -17.07
CA PHE A 96 -6.42 12.93 -17.27
C PHE A 96 -6.43 13.32 -18.74
N GLY A 97 -5.49 12.84 -19.54
CA GLY A 97 -5.49 13.04 -20.97
C GLY A 97 -6.73 12.48 -21.65
N LEU A 98 -7.25 11.32 -21.21
CA LEU A 98 -8.53 10.78 -21.68
C LEU A 98 -9.70 11.69 -21.27
N PHE A 99 -9.76 12.12 -20.01
CA PHE A 99 -10.82 13.02 -19.56
C PHE A 99 -10.83 14.31 -20.37
N ASP A 100 -9.69 14.93 -20.59
CA ASP A 100 -9.58 16.16 -21.38
C ASP A 100 -10.06 15.95 -22.82
N GLN A 101 -9.64 14.84 -23.45
CA GLN A 101 -10.06 14.53 -24.82
C GLN A 101 -11.58 14.36 -24.95
N PHE A 102 -12.22 13.66 -24.02
CA PHE A 102 -13.65 13.45 -24.05
C PHE A 102 -14.43 14.70 -23.64
N ASN A 103 -13.91 15.50 -22.71
CA ASN A 103 -14.48 16.79 -22.33
C ASN A 103 -14.47 17.80 -23.49
N GLN A 104 -13.37 17.88 -24.26
CA GLN A 104 -13.28 18.73 -25.45
C GLN A 104 -14.29 18.38 -26.53
N ARG A 105 -14.69 17.11 -26.60
CA ARG A 105 -15.72 16.63 -27.54
C ARG A 105 -17.13 16.73 -26.99
N GLU A 106 -17.32 17.29 -25.82
CA GLU A 106 -18.62 17.37 -25.13
C GLU A 106 -19.33 16.01 -25.03
N HIS A 107 -18.56 14.93 -24.92
CA HIS A 107 -19.05 13.55 -24.94
C HIS A 107 -20.21 13.33 -23.96
N ASP A 108 -20.12 13.88 -22.76
CA ASP A 108 -21.12 13.65 -21.70
C ASP A 108 -22.49 14.26 -22.05
N LYS A 109 -22.52 15.38 -22.77
CA LYS A 109 -23.75 16.01 -23.23
C LYS A 109 -24.46 15.16 -24.28
N ALA A 110 -23.73 14.29 -24.97
CA ALA A 110 -24.27 13.40 -26.00
C ALA A 110 -24.68 12.02 -25.47
N LEU A 111 -24.53 11.77 -24.16
CA LEU A 111 -24.90 10.49 -23.55
C LEU A 111 -26.41 10.24 -23.62
N ASP A 112 -26.79 9.02 -24.02
CA ASP A 112 -28.17 8.58 -23.92
C ASP A 112 -28.65 8.62 -22.45
N PRO A 113 -29.83 9.22 -22.15
CA PRO A 113 -30.33 9.31 -20.78
C PRO A 113 -30.45 7.95 -20.05
N ARG A 114 -30.74 6.88 -20.79
CA ARG A 114 -30.79 5.52 -20.20
C ARG A 114 -29.42 5.07 -19.76
N TRP A 115 -28.38 5.39 -20.55
CA TRP A 115 -27.00 5.08 -20.21
C TRP A 115 -26.52 5.93 -19.02
N ALA A 116 -26.82 7.21 -18.99
CA ALA A 116 -26.56 8.08 -17.85
C ALA A 116 -27.21 7.53 -16.56
N GLY A 117 -28.46 7.06 -16.64
CA GLY A 117 -29.15 6.39 -15.53
C GLY A 117 -28.49 5.08 -15.10
N THR A 118 -27.93 4.32 -16.04
CA THR A 118 -27.14 3.10 -15.74
C THR A 118 -25.85 3.44 -15.01
N LEU A 119 -25.11 4.43 -15.45
CA LEU A 119 -23.90 4.90 -14.79
C LEU A 119 -24.17 5.42 -13.37
N ALA A 120 -25.27 6.15 -13.19
CA ALA A 120 -25.68 6.61 -11.86
C ALA A 120 -25.92 5.46 -10.87
N ARG A 121 -26.44 4.33 -11.35
CA ARG A 121 -26.78 3.17 -10.51
C ARG A 121 -25.63 2.21 -10.28
N LEU A 122 -24.75 2.04 -11.26
CA LEU A 122 -23.69 1.03 -11.22
C LEU A 122 -22.30 1.63 -10.98
N TYR A 123 -21.98 2.72 -11.67
CA TYR A 123 -20.65 3.33 -11.57
C TYR A 123 -20.50 4.19 -10.30
N THR A 124 -21.46 5.05 -10.02
CA THR A 124 -21.42 5.95 -8.86
C THR A 124 -21.24 5.22 -7.52
N PRO A 125 -21.93 4.10 -7.24
CA PRO A 125 -21.73 3.34 -6.01
C PRO A 125 -20.34 2.67 -5.90
N ALA A 126 -19.61 2.48 -7.00
CA ALA A 126 -18.29 1.85 -6.98
C ALA A 126 -17.29 2.58 -6.05
N ARG A 127 -17.48 3.87 -5.78
CA ARG A 127 -16.70 4.63 -4.80
C ARG A 127 -16.74 4.00 -3.40
N TYR A 128 -17.84 3.39 -3.01
CA TYR A 128 -17.96 2.72 -1.70
C TYR A 128 -17.18 1.41 -1.67
N LEU A 129 -17.14 0.68 -2.81
CA LEU A 129 -16.30 -0.49 -2.96
C LEU A 129 -14.82 -0.12 -2.80
N PHE A 130 -14.36 0.90 -3.53
CA PHE A 130 -12.96 1.34 -3.45
C PHE A 130 -12.59 1.88 -2.08
N HIS A 131 -13.52 2.56 -1.39
CA HIS A 131 -13.31 2.98 -0.01
C HIS A 131 -13.15 1.77 0.93
N THR A 132 -13.98 0.74 0.77
CA THR A 132 -13.88 -0.48 1.57
C THR A 132 -12.57 -1.21 1.30
N LEU A 133 -12.14 -1.32 0.04
CA LEU A 133 -10.86 -1.93 -0.33
C LEU A 133 -9.68 -1.16 0.27
N GLN A 134 -9.73 0.16 0.24
CA GLN A 134 -8.72 1.01 0.86
C GLN A 134 -8.62 0.75 2.37
N MET A 135 -9.75 0.73 3.08
CA MET A 135 -9.78 0.46 4.52
C MET A 135 -9.27 -0.94 4.85
N ALA A 136 -9.68 -1.95 4.07
CA ALA A 136 -9.22 -3.32 4.24
C ALA A 136 -7.70 -3.44 4.03
N SER A 137 -7.17 -2.82 2.98
CA SER A 137 -5.74 -2.82 2.69
C SER A 137 -4.94 -2.10 3.77
N ALA A 138 -5.42 -0.96 4.28
CA ALA A 138 -4.82 -0.24 5.40
C ALA A 138 -4.78 -1.11 6.66
N TYR A 139 -5.87 -1.81 6.96
CA TYR A 139 -5.94 -2.69 8.12
C TYR A 139 -4.95 -3.86 8.01
N VAL A 140 -4.90 -4.54 6.86
CA VAL A 140 -3.92 -5.61 6.65
C VAL A 140 -2.49 -5.08 6.73
N GLY A 141 -2.21 -3.90 6.17
CA GLY A 141 -0.90 -3.26 6.30
C GLY A 141 -0.47 -3.03 7.75
N GLN A 142 -1.41 -2.73 8.65
CA GLN A 142 -1.12 -2.54 10.08
C GLN A 142 -0.86 -3.83 10.84
N VAL A 143 -1.55 -4.91 10.49
CA VAL A 143 -1.52 -6.17 11.28
C VAL A 143 -0.70 -7.27 10.63
N SER A 144 -0.18 -7.05 9.43
CA SER A 144 0.58 -8.07 8.70
C SER A 144 1.87 -8.44 9.42
N PRO A 145 2.26 -9.73 9.37
CA PRO A 145 3.39 -10.24 10.15
C PRO A 145 4.76 -9.99 9.50
N ALA A 146 4.81 -9.42 8.30
CA ALA A 146 6.05 -9.13 7.60
C ALA A 146 6.01 -7.78 6.88
N SER A 147 7.12 -7.05 6.91
CA SER A 147 7.24 -5.71 6.31
C SER A 147 7.06 -5.71 4.79
N THR A 148 7.41 -6.79 4.12
CA THR A 148 7.16 -6.97 2.67
C THR A 148 5.67 -7.04 2.33
N ILE A 149 4.87 -7.68 3.18
CA ILE A 149 3.41 -7.74 3.06
C ILE A 149 2.82 -6.35 3.34
N THR A 150 3.28 -5.66 4.39
CA THR A 150 2.88 -4.29 4.71
C THR A 150 3.10 -3.35 3.53
N ASN A 151 4.28 -3.39 2.92
CA ASN A 151 4.64 -2.56 1.77
C ASN A 151 3.66 -2.77 0.60
N CYS A 152 3.37 -4.02 0.25
CA CYS A 152 2.43 -4.38 -0.81
C CYS A 152 1.02 -3.84 -0.53
N HIS A 153 0.52 -4.02 0.69
CA HIS A 153 -0.82 -3.55 1.06
C HIS A 153 -0.96 -2.03 1.11
N TYR A 154 0.09 -1.30 1.44
CA TYR A 154 0.04 0.17 1.38
C TYR A 154 0.01 0.69 -0.05
N PHE A 155 0.65 0.05 -1.01
CA PHE A 155 0.48 0.40 -2.41
C PHE A 155 -0.94 0.08 -2.91
N GLN A 156 -1.49 -1.08 -2.54
CA GLN A 156 -2.89 -1.41 -2.86
C GLN A 156 -3.88 -0.41 -2.22
N MET A 157 -3.61 0.04 -1.01
CA MET A 157 -4.39 1.09 -0.36
C MET A 157 -4.36 2.39 -1.17
N ALA A 158 -3.19 2.80 -1.62
CA ALA A 158 -3.01 4.02 -2.42
C ALA A 158 -3.72 3.90 -3.78
N ASP A 159 -3.65 2.75 -4.46
CA ASP A 159 -4.37 2.48 -5.70
C ASP A 159 -5.89 2.58 -5.50
N SER A 160 -6.40 1.99 -4.42
CA SER A 160 -7.83 2.07 -4.09
C SER A 160 -8.29 3.50 -3.84
N LEU A 161 -7.45 4.34 -3.20
CA LEU A 161 -7.72 5.76 -3.01
C LEU A 161 -7.73 6.54 -4.34
N ARG A 162 -6.85 6.21 -5.29
CA ARG A 162 -6.87 6.80 -6.63
C ARG A 162 -8.16 6.48 -7.36
N TRP A 163 -8.55 5.21 -7.39
CA TRP A 163 -9.80 4.78 -8.01
C TRP A 163 -11.03 5.42 -7.34
N LEU A 164 -11.02 5.55 -6.03
CA LEU A 164 -12.04 6.29 -5.30
C LEU A 164 -12.11 7.74 -5.77
N SER A 165 -10.98 8.42 -5.84
CA SER A 165 -10.88 9.82 -6.25
C SER A 165 -11.36 10.02 -7.69
N HIS A 166 -10.91 9.18 -8.63
CA HIS A 166 -11.37 9.24 -10.03
C HIS A 166 -12.86 8.96 -10.16
N THR A 167 -13.38 7.97 -9.44
CA THR A 167 -14.81 7.65 -9.46
C THR A 167 -15.65 8.80 -8.89
N ALA A 168 -15.19 9.43 -7.81
CA ALA A 168 -15.87 10.59 -7.23
C ALA A 168 -15.83 11.81 -8.17
N TYR A 169 -14.67 12.09 -8.76
CA TYR A 169 -14.51 13.17 -9.74
C TYR A 169 -15.43 12.97 -10.94
N ARG A 170 -15.39 11.79 -11.55
CA ARG A 170 -16.22 11.46 -12.70
C ARG A 170 -17.72 11.48 -12.39
N THR A 171 -18.12 11.02 -11.20
CA THR A 171 -19.49 11.14 -10.72
C THR A 171 -19.94 12.60 -10.66
N ARG A 172 -19.06 13.51 -10.19
CA ARG A 172 -19.36 14.94 -10.14
C ARG A 172 -19.52 15.54 -11.54
N GLU A 173 -18.72 15.15 -12.51
CA GLU A 173 -18.86 15.59 -13.89
C GLU A 173 -20.21 15.14 -14.49
N LEU A 174 -20.52 13.85 -14.38
CA LEU A 174 -21.78 13.29 -14.85
C LEU A 174 -23.02 13.91 -14.20
N SER A 175 -22.90 14.46 -13.00
CA SER A 175 -24.01 15.13 -12.32
C SER A 175 -24.34 16.53 -12.87
N LYS A 176 -23.58 17.02 -13.86
CA LYS A 176 -23.77 18.33 -14.48
C LYS A 176 -24.53 18.26 -15.80
N ILE A 177 -24.85 17.07 -16.28
CA ILE A 177 -25.56 16.80 -17.53
C ILE A 177 -27.08 16.46 -17.33
#